data_1a467d2112a1e06b22a5c43107d99f82
#
_entry.id   1a467d2112a1e06b22a5c43107d99f82
#
_cell.length_a   1.000
_cell.length_b   1.000
_cell.length_c   1.000
_cell.angle_alpha   90.00
_cell.angle_beta   90.00
_cell.angle_gamma   90.00
#
_symmetry.space_group_name_H-M   'P 1'
#
loop_
_entity.id
_entity.type
_entity.pdbx_description
1 polymer ?
#
loop_
_entity_poly.entity_id
_entity_poly.type
_entity_poly.pdbx_seq_one_letter_code
_entity_poly.pdbx_strand_id
1 'polypeptide(L)'
;MSVPYLTVCILCAFLGIAFLYRFCLVFRSSREGYETGACKTIGSREIQMDYFTIEENENGLLAVLADGMGKEAGGRIAAKTVIRVFKEIFETYNMADHPSYFFKKAFQMANREILKQMDEGRGMAAVSAVMIQGGFLFYGIVGNVKIAVFRNEELIPLGTGHTVDVLAQDKYVEGILTREDALSMLQEKRIYNYLGKDGFKEIQFYDKPVRLQEGDVVAVFSNGMQESVTWKEMEDCLARKKSCKRMAFDLVELVNQKKGDKDNASVI
;
A
#
# COMPACT_ATOMS: atom_id res chain seq x y z
N MET A 1 -3.74 -56.05 -25.53
CA MET A 1 -3.46 -55.39 -24.24
C MET A 1 -4.49 -55.84 -23.22
N SER A 2 -4.07 -56.28 -22.04
CA SER A 2 -5.01 -56.70 -21.02
C SER A 2 -5.76 -55.46 -20.45
N VAL A 3 -7.04 -55.65 -20.10
CA VAL A 3 -7.93 -54.60 -19.58
C VAL A 3 -7.27 -53.69 -18.51
N PRO A 4 -6.45 -54.22 -17.55
CA PRO A 4 -5.81 -53.40 -16.54
C PRO A 4 -4.77 -52.41 -17.11
N TYR A 5 -4.07 -52.72 -18.20
CA TYR A 5 -3.13 -51.78 -18.81
C TYR A 5 -3.83 -50.63 -19.53
N LEU A 6 -4.99 -50.87 -20.14
CA LEU A 6 -5.80 -49.87 -20.80
C LEU A 6 -6.35 -48.86 -19.75
N THR A 7 -6.83 -49.33 -18.62
CA THR A 7 -7.34 -48.46 -17.53
C THR A 7 -6.25 -47.58 -16.92
N VAL A 8 -5.03 -48.12 -16.71
CA VAL A 8 -3.88 -47.33 -16.26
C VAL A 8 -3.49 -46.24 -17.25
N CYS A 9 -3.43 -46.58 -18.53
CA CYS A 9 -3.15 -45.57 -19.59
C CYS A 9 -4.19 -44.44 -19.64
N ILE A 10 -5.47 -44.78 -19.51
CA ILE A 10 -6.56 -43.79 -19.46
C ILE A 10 -6.43 -42.87 -18.22
N LEU A 11 -6.13 -43.45 -17.05
CA LEU A 11 -5.90 -42.68 -15.80
C LEU A 11 -4.71 -41.74 -15.93
N CYS A 12 -3.59 -42.18 -16.46
CA CYS A 12 -2.40 -41.37 -16.71
C CYS A 12 -2.68 -40.21 -17.68
N ALA A 13 -3.42 -40.50 -18.76
CA ALA A 13 -3.83 -39.47 -19.72
C ALA A 13 -4.73 -38.41 -19.05
N PHE A 14 -5.69 -38.83 -18.23
CA PHE A 14 -6.58 -37.92 -17.51
C PHE A 14 -5.83 -37.04 -16.52
N LEU A 15 -4.89 -37.61 -15.73
CA LEU A 15 -4.03 -36.87 -14.83
C LEU A 15 -3.12 -35.86 -15.57
N GLY A 16 -2.58 -36.27 -16.74
CA GLY A 16 -1.79 -35.38 -17.59
C GLY A 16 -2.62 -34.18 -18.12
N ILE A 17 -3.84 -34.43 -18.55
CA ILE A 17 -4.75 -33.39 -19.01
C ILE A 17 -5.15 -32.46 -17.85
N ALA A 18 -5.47 -33.02 -16.67
CA ALA A 18 -5.81 -32.24 -15.49
C ALA A 18 -4.62 -31.35 -15.02
N PHE A 19 -3.40 -31.88 -15.10
CA PHE A 19 -2.17 -31.15 -14.79
C PHE A 19 -1.92 -30.01 -15.79
N LEU A 20 -2.05 -30.30 -17.10
CA LEU A 20 -1.94 -29.27 -18.14
C LEU A 20 -3.03 -28.20 -18.02
N TYR A 21 -4.25 -28.58 -17.73
CA TYR A 21 -5.35 -27.66 -17.49
C TYR A 21 -5.07 -26.75 -16.28
N ARG A 22 -4.64 -27.33 -15.17
CA ARG A 22 -4.23 -26.57 -13.99
C ARG A 22 -3.04 -25.65 -14.30
N PHE A 23 -2.05 -26.12 -15.03
CA PHE A 23 -0.90 -25.33 -15.48
C PHE A 23 -1.35 -24.16 -16.36
N CYS A 24 -2.23 -24.38 -17.33
CA CYS A 24 -2.81 -23.32 -18.16
C CYS A 24 -3.61 -22.29 -17.35
N LEU A 25 -4.39 -22.74 -16.35
CA LEU A 25 -5.13 -21.82 -15.45
C LEU A 25 -4.18 -20.95 -14.62
N VAL A 26 -3.12 -21.53 -14.06
CA VAL A 26 -2.09 -20.79 -13.30
C VAL A 26 -1.36 -19.81 -14.22
N PHE A 27 -0.98 -20.23 -15.43
CA PHE A 27 -0.29 -19.38 -16.40
C PHE A 27 -1.19 -18.25 -16.94
N ARG A 28 -2.50 -18.50 -17.10
CA ARG A 28 -3.46 -17.49 -17.52
C ARG A 28 -3.73 -16.47 -16.42
N SER A 29 -3.80 -16.90 -15.16
CA SER A 29 -3.92 -16.02 -13.98
C SER A 29 -2.68 -15.13 -13.80
N SER A 30 -1.50 -15.58 -14.21
CA SER A 30 -0.24 -14.80 -14.13
C SER A 30 -0.10 -13.72 -15.23
N ARG A 31 -1.04 -13.64 -16.18
CA ARG A 31 -1.05 -12.67 -17.31
C ARG A 31 -2.18 -11.65 -17.24
N GLU A 32 -2.95 -11.59 -16.17
CA GLU A 32 -3.91 -10.51 -15.98
C GLU A 32 -3.12 -9.24 -15.66
N GLY A 33 -2.86 -8.45 -16.70
CA GLY A 33 -2.21 -7.14 -16.56
C GLY A 33 -3.10 -6.22 -15.74
N TYR A 34 -2.61 -5.72 -14.61
CA TYR A 34 -3.30 -4.73 -13.82
C TYR A 34 -3.14 -3.35 -14.47
N GLU A 35 -4.23 -2.63 -14.63
CA GLU A 35 -4.15 -1.24 -15.05
C GLU A 35 -3.66 -0.40 -13.87
N THR A 36 -2.66 0.45 -14.11
CA THR A 36 -2.05 1.28 -13.07
C THR A 36 -2.12 2.77 -13.43
N GLY A 37 -2.22 3.59 -12.40
CA GLY A 37 -2.20 5.04 -12.55
C GLY A 37 -1.70 5.69 -11.26
N ALA A 38 -1.00 6.81 -11.40
CA ALA A 38 -0.54 7.58 -10.26
C ALA A 38 -0.49 9.06 -10.62
N CYS A 39 -0.77 9.90 -9.64
CA CYS A 39 -0.68 11.35 -9.79
C CYS A 39 -0.29 11.98 -8.45
N LYS A 40 0.32 13.18 -8.49
CA LYS A 40 0.62 13.97 -7.31
C LYS A 40 0.60 15.46 -7.58
N THR A 41 0.36 16.24 -6.54
CA THR A 41 0.49 17.69 -6.52
C THR A 41 1.37 18.12 -5.35
N ILE A 42 2.06 19.24 -5.54
CA ILE A 42 2.86 19.86 -4.47
C ILE A 42 1.98 20.61 -3.46
N GLY A 43 0.71 20.89 -3.84
CA GLY A 43 -0.17 21.72 -3.03
C GLY A 43 0.34 23.15 -2.90
N SER A 44 0.34 23.66 -1.66
CA SER A 44 0.85 24.99 -1.31
C SER A 44 2.29 24.96 -0.79
N ARG A 45 2.94 23.79 -0.76
CA ARG A 45 4.29 23.63 -0.23
C ARG A 45 5.35 24.04 -1.25
N GLU A 46 6.52 24.43 -0.77
CA GLU A 46 7.67 24.74 -1.63
C GLU A 46 8.40 23.49 -2.13
N ILE A 47 8.32 22.38 -1.37
CA ILE A 47 9.04 21.15 -1.65
C ILE A 47 8.06 19.98 -1.75
N GLN A 48 8.19 19.19 -2.81
CA GLN A 48 7.50 17.91 -2.93
C GLN A 48 8.25 16.85 -2.13
N MET A 49 7.60 16.32 -1.09
CA MET A 49 8.15 15.29 -0.19
C MET A 49 7.52 13.91 -0.41
N ASP A 50 6.37 13.82 -1.10
CA ASP A 50 5.77 12.55 -1.47
C ASP A 50 6.49 11.91 -2.65
N TYR A 51 6.79 10.63 -2.52
CA TYR A 51 7.35 9.81 -3.60
C TYR A 51 6.62 8.47 -3.68
N PHE A 52 6.51 7.96 -4.89
CA PHE A 52 5.90 6.67 -5.13
C PHE A 52 6.61 5.91 -6.25
N THR A 53 6.38 4.60 -6.30
CA THR A 53 6.75 3.73 -7.40
C THR A 53 5.70 2.67 -7.63
N ILE A 54 5.61 2.20 -8.87
CA ILE A 54 4.86 1.03 -9.28
C ILE A 54 5.84 0.17 -10.07
N GLU A 55 6.08 -1.05 -9.59
CA GLU A 55 6.97 -2.01 -10.21
C GLU A 55 6.19 -3.30 -10.51
N GLU A 56 6.40 -3.87 -11.67
CA GLU A 56 5.78 -5.12 -12.09
C GLU A 56 6.86 -6.07 -12.60
N ASN A 57 6.81 -7.32 -12.14
CA ASN A 57 7.66 -8.39 -12.60
C ASN A 57 6.85 -9.70 -12.67
N GLU A 58 7.52 -10.82 -12.96
CA GLU A 58 6.90 -12.15 -13.01
C GLU A 58 6.28 -12.61 -11.68
N ASN A 59 6.68 -12.01 -10.57
CA ASN A 59 6.22 -12.33 -9.22
C ASN A 59 5.02 -11.48 -8.76
N GLY A 60 4.61 -10.48 -9.52
CA GLY A 60 3.46 -9.65 -9.23
C GLY A 60 3.70 -8.15 -9.44
N LEU A 61 2.78 -7.36 -8.91
CA LEU A 61 2.81 -5.91 -8.95
C LEU A 61 3.06 -5.35 -7.53
N LEU A 62 4.03 -4.47 -7.39
CA LEU A 62 4.31 -3.71 -6.17
C LEU A 62 3.98 -2.25 -6.41
N ALA A 63 3.20 -1.62 -5.52
CA ALA A 63 3.05 -0.18 -5.47
C ALA A 63 3.41 0.33 -4.07
N VAL A 64 4.22 1.38 -4.00
CA VAL A 64 4.69 1.98 -2.74
C VAL A 64 4.51 3.48 -2.80
N LEU A 65 3.91 4.03 -1.75
CA LEU A 65 3.80 5.47 -1.55
C LEU A 65 4.45 5.84 -0.21
N ALA A 66 5.36 6.80 -0.26
CA ALA A 66 6.08 7.35 0.88
C ALA A 66 5.78 8.84 0.99
N ASP A 67 5.18 9.24 2.10
CA ASP A 67 4.91 10.62 2.51
C ASP A 67 6.07 11.07 3.41
N GLY A 68 6.89 11.95 2.90
CA GLY A 68 8.10 12.43 3.56
C GLY A 68 7.83 13.57 4.51
N MET A 69 8.38 13.48 5.72
CA MET A 69 8.25 14.49 6.76
C MET A 69 9.61 14.86 7.32
N GLY A 70 9.78 16.09 7.76
CA GLY A 70 11.01 16.53 8.41
C GLY A 70 11.41 17.95 8.06
N LYS A 71 12.60 18.32 8.54
CA LYS A 71 13.16 19.66 8.34
C LYS A 71 13.88 19.72 6.98
N GLU A 72 13.83 20.91 6.35
CA GLU A 72 14.51 21.18 5.08
C GLU A 72 14.14 20.13 4.00
N ALA A 73 15.13 19.44 3.43
CA ALA A 73 14.94 18.39 2.44
C ALA A 73 14.86 16.96 3.05
N GLY A 74 14.86 16.84 4.40
CA GLY A 74 14.98 15.54 5.07
C GLY A 74 13.84 14.59 4.73
N GLY A 75 12.59 15.06 4.73
CA GLY A 75 11.44 14.25 4.31
C GLY A 75 11.56 13.75 2.88
N ARG A 76 12.01 14.60 1.96
CA ARG A 76 12.25 14.23 0.56
C ARG A 76 13.31 13.13 0.43
N ILE A 77 14.41 13.23 1.22
CA ILE A 77 15.49 12.23 1.20
C ILE A 77 14.95 10.91 1.78
N ALA A 78 14.22 10.96 2.91
CA ALA A 78 13.61 9.78 3.52
C ALA A 78 12.67 9.06 2.55
N ALA A 79 11.71 9.77 1.93
CA ALA A 79 10.78 9.19 0.99
C ALA A 79 11.48 8.57 -0.23
N LYS A 80 12.48 9.25 -0.82
CA LYS A 80 13.28 8.69 -1.92
C LYS A 80 14.05 7.44 -1.51
N THR A 81 14.60 7.42 -0.29
CA THR A 81 15.31 6.26 0.23
C THR A 81 14.38 5.06 0.38
N VAL A 82 13.15 5.27 0.87
CA VAL A 82 12.12 4.23 0.92
C VAL A 82 11.87 3.64 -0.45
N ILE A 83 11.57 4.49 -1.43
CA ILE A 83 11.26 4.02 -2.80
C ILE A 83 12.42 3.20 -3.37
N ARG A 84 13.66 3.69 -3.26
CA ARG A 84 14.84 2.97 -3.73
C ARG A 84 14.97 1.59 -3.08
N VAL A 85 14.86 1.51 -1.76
CA VAL A 85 15.02 0.24 -1.01
C VAL A 85 13.93 -0.77 -1.39
N PHE A 86 12.68 -0.33 -1.49
CA PHE A 86 11.59 -1.23 -1.89
C PHE A 86 11.78 -1.78 -3.30
N LYS A 87 12.22 -0.95 -4.26
CA LYS A 87 12.57 -1.40 -5.63
C LYS A 87 13.67 -2.44 -5.62
N GLU A 88 14.80 -2.14 -4.99
CA GLU A 88 15.97 -3.05 -4.91
C GLU A 88 15.61 -4.41 -4.31
N ILE A 89 14.75 -4.44 -3.27
CA ILE A 89 14.33 -5.70 -2.67
C ILE A 89 13.32 -6.44 -3.57
N PHE A 90 12.43 -5.70 -4.26
CA PHE A 90 11.43 -6.32 -5.14
C PHE A 90 12.06 -6.93 -6.40
N GLU A 91 13.14 -6.36 -6.92
CA GLU A 91 13.93 -6.95 -8.03
C GLU A 91 14.46 -8.35 -7.71
N THR A 92 14.74 -8.62 -6.42
CA THR A 92 15.25 -9.91 -5.95
C THR A 92 14.19 -10.79 -5.27
N TYR A 93 12.93 -10.31 -5.22
CA TYR A 93 11.82 -11.03 -4.60
C TYR A 93 11.40 -12.24 -5.44
N ASN A 94 11.16 -13.36 -4.76
CA ASN A 94 10.68 -14.59 -5.38
C ASN A 94 9.28 -14.95 -4.84
N MET A 95 8.40 -15.46 -5.70
CA MET A 95 7.06 -15.92 -5.30
C MET A 95 7.07 -17.00 -4.22
N ALA A 96 8.18 -17.75 -4.05
CA ALA A 96 8.34 -18.68 -2.97
C ALA A 96 8.48 -18.02 -1.58
N ASP A 97 8.85 -16.72 -1.56
CA ASP A 97 8.96 -15.94 -0.34
C ASP A 97 7.58 -15.47 0.11
N HIS A 98 7.32 -15.55 1.41
CA HIS A 98 6.06 -15.05 1.94
C HIS A 98 6.02 -13.51 1.89
N PRO A 99 4.93 -12.88 1.38
CA PRO A 99 4.86 -11.42 1.25
C PRO A 99 5.13 -10.65 2.57
N SER A 100 4.75 -11.19 3.71
CA SER A 100 5.06 -10.58 5.02
C SER A 100 6.57 -10.47 5.28
N TYR A 101 7.36 -11.44 4.82
CA TYR A 101 8.82 -11.38 4.94
C TYR A 101 9.40 -10.28 4.05
N PHE A 102 8.91 -10.16 2.82
CA PHE A 102 9.26 -9.05 1.93
C PHE A 102 9.03 -7.70 2.61
N PHE A 103 7.79 -7.44 3.08
CA PHE A 103 7.47 -6.17 3.72
C PHE A 103 8.34 -5.92 4.96
N LYS A 104 8.48 -6.89 5.84
CA LYS A 104 9.32 -6.76 7.04
C LYS A 104 10.75 -6.38 6.69
N LYS A 105 11.35 -7.06 5.72
CA LYS A 105 12.70 -6.78 5.23
C LYS A 105 12.80 -5.38 4.64
N ALA A 106 11.85 -4.99 3.77
CA ALA A 106 11.85 -3.70 3.07
C ALA A 106 11.69 -2.53 4.05
N PHE A 107 10.74 -2.58 4.97
CA PHE A 107 10.55 -1.53 5.96
C PHE A 107 11.75 -1.39 6.90
N GLN A 108 12.30 -2.50 7.40
CA GLN A 108 13.48 -2.48 8.28
C GLN A 108 14.73 -1.95 7.57
N MET A 109 14.95 -2.36 6.32
CA MET A 109 16.08 -1.83 5.54
C MET A 109 15.90 -0.36 5.22
N ALA A 110 14.69 0.07 4.81
CA ALA A 110 14.42 1.47 4.54
C ALA A 110 14.66 2.35 5.79
N ASN A 111 14.18 1.92 6.96
CA ASN A 111 14.44 2.61 8.22
C ASN A 111 15.94 2.76 8.50
N ARG A 112 16.69 1.66 8.37
CA ARG A 112 18.15 1.66 8.57
C ARG A 112 18.87 2.59 7.60
N GLU A 113 18.48 2.58 6.33
CA GLU A 113 19.11 3.42 5.31
C GLU A 113 18.79 4.91 5.51
N ILE A 114 17.61 5.27 6.02
CA ILE A 114 17.29 6.64 6.41
C ILE A 114 18.21 7.09 7.56
N LEU A 115 18.31 6.30 8.62
CA LEU A 115 19.14 6.62 9.79
C LEU A 115 20.64 6.68 9.50
N LYS A 116 21.12 5.98 8.48
CA LYS A 116 22.53 6.11 8.01
C LYS A 116 22.79 7.45 7.31
N GLN A 117 21.78 8.05 6.68
CA GLN A 117 21.94 9.27 5.90
C GLN A 117 21.73 10.53 6.74
N MET A 118 20.98 10.42 7.84
CA MET A 118 20.63 11.57 8.67
C MET A 118 20.25 11.13 10.08
N ASP A 119 20.41 12.07 11.05
CA ASP A 119 20.02 11.83 12.44
C ASP A 119 18.49 11.65 12.56
N GLU A 120 18.06 10.96 13.61
CA GLU A 120 16.66 10.79 13.93
C GLU A 120 15.93 12.14 14.01
N GLY A 121 14.73 12.19 13.42
CA GLY A 121 13.87 13.38 13.41
C GLY A 121 14.24 14.44 12.35
N ARG A 122 15.36 14.30 11.64
CA ARG A 122 15.67 15.18 10.49
C ARG A 122 14.92 14.79 9.23
N GLY A 123 14.80 13.48 8.99
CA GLY A 123 14.04 12.93 7.86
C GLY A 123 13.23 11.72 8.31
N MET A 124 11.94 11.77 8.04
CA MET A 124 10.98 10.75 8.41
C MET A 124 10.10 10.42 7.21
N ALA A 125 9.50 9.25 7.19
CA ALA A 125 8.52 8.89 6.17
C ALA A 125 7.39 8.03 6.75
N ALA A 126 6.14 8.40 6.42
CA ALA A 126 5.01 7.50 6.49
C ALA A 126 4.93 6.72 5.17
N VAL A 127 4.66 5.44 5.23
CA VAL A 127 4.77 4.57 4.06
C VAL A 127 3.65 3.54 4.05
N SER A 128 3.01 3.41 2.89
CA SER A 128 2.17 2.25 2.58
C SER A 128 2.68 1.56 1.32
N ALA A 129 2.77 0.24 1.40
CA ALA A 129 3.16 -0.61 0.30
C ALA A 129 2.11 -1.70 0.09
N VAL A 130 1.71 -1.91 -1.15
CA VAL A 130 0.80 -2.96 -1.58
C VAL A 130 1.51 -3.87 -2.57
N MET A 131 1.23 -5.16 -2.50
CA MET A 131 1.67 -6.17 -3.45
C MET A 131 0.47 -6.95 -3.93
N ILE A 132 0.32 -7.07 -5.26
CA ILE A 132 -0.71 -7.91 -5.87
C ILE A 132 -0.02 -9.12 -6.49
N GLN A 133 -0.40 -10.31 -6.05
CA GLN A 133 0.16 -11.58 -6.47
C GLN A 133 -0.93 -12.64 -6.56
N GLY A 134 -1.11 -13.25 -7.73
CA GLY A 134 -2.09 -14.32 -7.93
C GLY A 134 -3.54 -13.93 -7.61
N GLY A 135 -3.93 -12.67 -7.87
CA GLY A 135 -5.25 -12.14 -7.56
C GLY A 135 -5.50 -11.80 -6.08
N PHE A 136 -4.44 -11.83 -5.26
CA PHE A 136 -4.50 -11.43 -3.85
C PHE A 136 -3.71 -10.16 -3.61
N LEU A 137 -4.29 -9.27 -2.81
CA LEU A 137 -3.66 -8.05 -2.31
C LEU A 137 -3.06 -8.31 -0.92
N PHE A 138 -1.80 -7.98 -0.78
CA PHE A 138 -1.04 -7.96 0.45
C PHE A 138 -0.59 -6.53 0.72
N TYR A 139 -0.45 -6.12 1.98
CA TYR A 139 -0.03 -4.76 2.30
C TYR A 139 0.75 -4.67 3.61
N GLY A 140 1.52 -3.59 3.72
CA GLY A 140 2.17 -3.15 4.95
C GLY A 140 2.07 -1.63 5.07
N ILE A 141 1.84 -1.14 6.30
CA ILE A 141 1.63 0.28 6.62
C ILE A 141 2.54 0.69 7.78
N VAL A 142 3.19 1.85 7.64
CA VAL A 142 3.88 2.57 8.71
C VAL A 142 3.51 4.05 8.59
N GLY A 143 2.95 4.63 9.65
CA GLY A 143 2.46 6.02 9.63
C GLY A 143 1.01 6.13 9.20
N ASN A 144 0.66 7.20 8.48
CA ASN A 144 -0.72 7.57 8.16
C ASN A 144 -1.08 7.57 6.66
N VAL A 145 -0.21 7.04 5.80
CA VAL A 145 -0.57 6.78 4.38
C VAL A 145 -1.63 5.70 4.32
N LYS A 146 -2.72 5.93 3.63
CA LYS A 146 -3.89 5.04 3.60
C LYS A 146 -3.89 4.13 2.38
N ILE A 147 -4.49 2.97 2.58
CA ILE A 147 -4.82 1.99 1.54
C ILE A 147 -6.32 1.75 1.60
N ALA A 148 -6.97 1.69 0.45
CA ALA A 148 -8.37 1.31 0.35
C ALA A 148 -8.64 0.48 -0.90
N VAL A 149 -9.70 -0.31 -0.87
CA VAL A 149 -10.24 -1.01 -2.04
C VAL A 149 -11.61 -0.42 -2.35
N PHE A 150 -11.76 0.13 -3.55
CA PHE A 150 -13.06 0.55 -4.05
C PHE A 150 -13.75 -0.64 -4.69
N ARG A 151 -14.88 -1.04 -4.10
CA ARG A 151 -15.70 -2.18 -4.51
C ARG A 151 -17.17 -1.89 -4.27
N ASN A 152 -18.04 -2.21 -5.22
CA ASN A 152 -19.49 -1.99 -5.11
C ASN A 152 -19.87 -0.54 -4.75
N GLU A 153 -19.18 0.43 -5.36
CA GLU A 153 -19.36 1.87 -5.12
C GLU A 153 -18.98 2.37 -3.71
N GLU A 154 -18.32 1.53 -2.92
CA GLU A 154 -17.79 1.87 -1.60
C GLU A 154 -16.27 1.80 -1.57
N LEU A 155 -15.64 2.74 -0.89
CA LEU A 155 -14.20 2.78 -0.65
C LEU A 155 -13.91 2.17 0.73
N ILE A 156 -13.43 0.93 0.76
CA ILE A 156 -13.21 0.13 1.97
C ILE A 156 -11.77 0.33 2.44
N PRO A 157 -11.53 0.96 3.61
CA PRO A 157 -10.17 1.17 4.10
C PRO A 157 -9.52 -0.14 4.53
N LEU A 158 -8.22 -0.26 4.26
CA LEU A 158 -7.38 -1.36 4.70
C LEU A 158 -6.35 -0.85 5.71
N GLY A 159 -6.47 -1.31 6.95
CA GLY A 159 -5.62 -0.87 8.04
C GLY A 159 -5.97 0.52 8.59
N THR A 160 -5.49 0.81 9.77
CA THR A 160 -5.78 2.03 10.54
C THR A 160 -4.62 3.04 10.48
N GLY A 161 -3.39 2.53 10.34
CA GLY A 161 -2.16 3.34 10.42
C GLY A 161 -1.74 3.62 11.87
N HIS A 162 -0.79 4.57 12.03
CA HIS A 162 -0.11 4.82 13.30
C HIS A 162 -0.24 6.30 13.72
N THR A 163 -1.45 6.73 14.02
CA THR A 163 -1.76 8.07 14.56
C THR A 163 -2.20 7.99 16.01
N VAL A 164 -2.03 9.07 16.75
CA VAL A 164 -2.31 9.11 18.20
C VAL A 164 -3.79 8.84 18.51
N ASP A 165 -4.70 9.31 17.67
CA ASP A 165 -6.13 9.01 17.79
C ASP A 165 -6.42 7.51 17.65
N VAL A 166 -5.79 6.82 16.70
CA VAL A 166 -5.91 5.36 16.54
C VAL A 166 -5.33 4.64 17.75
N LEU A 167 -4.13 5.05 18.20
CA LEU A 167 -3.51 4.48 19.41
C LEU A 167 -4.39 4.65 20.64
N ALA A 168 -5.02 5.82 20.80
CA ALA A 168 -5.92 6.09 21.91
C ALA A 168 -7.17 5.20 21.90
N GLN A 169 -7.74 4.98 20.71
CA GLN A 169 -8.84 4.04 20.52
C GLN A 169 -8.46 2.61 20.93
N ASP A 170 -7.32 2.11 20.45
CA ASP A 170 -6.84 0.77 20.76
C ASP A 170 -6.59 0.61 22.27
N LYS A 171 -5.92 1.59 22.89
CA LYS A 171 -5.66 1.58 24.34
C LYS A 171 -6.91 1.70 25.21
N TYR A 172 -7.95 2.37 24.72
CA TYR A 172 -9.25 2.39 25.38
C TYR A 172 -9.95 1.02 25.30
N VAL A 173 -9.94 0.39 24.13
CA VAL A 173 -10.51 -0.96 23.94
C VAL A 173 -9.79 -2.01 24.78
N GLU A 174 -8.44 -1.90 24.91
CA GLU A 174 -7.63 -2.74 25.79
C GLU A 174 -7.86 -2.46 27.30
N GLY A 175 -8.60 -1.42 27.66
CA GLY A 175 -8.85 -1.03 29.04
C GLY A 175 -7.67 -0.33 29.74
N ILE A 176 -6.68 0.15 28.96
CA ILE A 176 -5.48 0.83 29.47
C ILE A 176 -5.76 2.32 29.70
N LEU A 177 -6.55 2.95 28.82
CA LEU A 177 -6.95 4.35 28.96
C LEU A 177 -8.38 4.46 29.48
N THR A 178 -8.63 5.51 30.26
CA THR A 178 -10.00 5.91 30.61
C THR A 178 -10.70 6.50 29.38
N ARG A 179 -12.04 6.56 29.41
CA ARG A 179 -12.80 7.23 28.35
C ARG A 179 -12.44 8.69 28.19
N GLU A 180 -12.18 9.38 29.29
CA GLU A 180 -11.86 10.81 29.32
C GLU A 180 -10.47 11.06 28.67
N ASP A 181 -9.47 10.26 29.03
CA ASP A 181 -8.14 10.34 28.44
C ASP A 181 -8.18 10.04 26.93
N ALA A 182 -8.88 8.97 26.54
CA ALA A 182 -9.01 8.62 25.14
C ALA A 182 -9.70 9.74 24.33
N LEU A 183 -10.79 10.32 24.83
CA LEU A 183 -11.49 11.42 24.16
C LEU A 183 -10.61 12.67 23.98
N SER A 184 -9.74 12.97 24.94
CA SER A 184 -8.79 14.09 24.83
C SER A 184 -7.78 13.88 23.70
N MET A 185 -7.41 12.63 23.41
CA MET A 185 -6.43 12.25 22.39
C MET A 185 -7.00 12.07 20.99
N LEU A 186 -8.33 11.90 20.85
CA LEU A 186 -8.96 11.65 19.53
C LEU A 186 -8.81 12.80 18.53
N GLN A 187 -8.53 14.00 18.97
CA GLN A 187 -8.27 15.14 18.07
C GLN A 187 -6.82 15.23 17.60
N GLU A 188 -5.94 14.44 18.20
CA GLU A 188 -4.52 14.43 17.87
C GLU A 188 -4.22 13.47 16.73
N LYS A 189 -4.18 13.98 15.51
CA LYS A 189 -3.80 13.21 14.30
C LYS A 189 -2.28 13.08 14.12
N ARG A 190 -1.50 13.33 15.17
CA ARG A 190 -0.04 13.19 15.14
C ARG A 190 0.37 11.75 14.92
N ILE A 191 1.37 11.55 14.06
CA ILE A 191 1.96 10.23 13.82
C ILE A 191 2.87 9.87 14.99
N TYR A 192 2.73 8.66 15.54
CA TYR A 192 3.61 8.15 16.62
C TYR A 192 4.64 7.14 16.11
N ASN A 193 4.43 6.55 14.92
CA ASN A 193 5.31 5.56 14.33
C ASN A 193 5.57 5.87 12.84
N TYR A 194 6.83 5.88 12.43
CA TYR A 194 7.31 6.30 11.11
C TYR A 194 8.68 5.67 10.81
N LEU A 195 9.11 5.68 9.57
CA LEU A 195 10.47 5.31 9.17
C LEU A 195 11.44 6.49 9.38
N GLY A 196 12.67 6.19 9.77
CA GLY A 196 13.65 7.16 10.25
C GLY A 196 13.65 7.31 11.77
N LYS A 197 13.12 6.30 12.49
CA LYS A 197 13.03 6.23 13.94
C LYS A 197 14.00 5.19 14.49
N ASP A 198 14.79 5.57 15.50
CA ASP A 198 15.59 4.60 16.24
C ASP A 198 14.69 3.62 17.00
N GLY A 199 15.11 2.36 17.06
CA GLY A 199 14.31 1.30 17.69
C GLY A 199 13.00 0.96 16.96
N PHE A 200 12.85 1.31 15.69
CA PHE A 200 11.68 0.98 14.86
C PHE A 200 11.38 -0.53 14.84
N LYS A 201 10.16 -0.91 15.17
CA LYS A 201 9.72 -2.32 15.21
C LYS A 201 8.33 -2.55 14.64
N GLU A 202 7.46 -1.58 14.71
CA GLU A 202 6.03 -1.74 14.45
C GLU A 202 5.69 -1.51 12.99
N ILE A 203 5.12 -2.51 12.36
CA ILE A 203 4.59 -2.46 10.99
C ILE A 203 3.20 -3.08 11.05
N GLN A 204 2.20 -2.37 10.57
CA GLN A 204 0.87 -2.93 10.41
C GLN A 204 0.83 -3.74 9.11
N PHE A 205 0.57 -5.02 9.23
CA PHE A 205 0.38 -5.94 8.11
C PHE A 205 -1.09 -6.28 7.94
N TYR A 206 -1.41 -6.86 6.78
CA TYR A 206 -2.68 -7.52 6.57
C TYR A 206 -2.83 -8.74 7.50
N ASP A 207 -4.01 -8.94 8.07
CA ASP A 207 -4.33 -10.15 8.84
C ASP A 207 -4.56 -11.34 7.90
N LYS A 208 -5.29 -11.09 6.80
CA LYS A 208 -5.55 -12.04 5.71
C LYS A 208 -5.39 -11.33 4.38
N PRO A 209 -4.84 -12.02 3.35
CA PRO A 209 -4.78 -11.47 2.00
C PRO A 209 -6.18 -11.13 1.50
N VAL A 210 -6.33 -9.95 0.88
CA VAL A 210 -7.59 -9.54 0.29
C VAL A 210 -7.69 -10.12 -1.11
N ARG A 211 -8.68 -10.99 -1.35
CA ARG A 211 -8.93 -11.49 -2.69
C ARG A 211 -9.56 -10.38 -3.54
N LEU A 212 -8.87 -9.99 -4.60
CA LEU A 212 -9.36 -9.02 -5.55
C LEU A 212 -10.42 -9.63 -6.47
N GLN A 213 -11.34 -8.79 -6.90
CA GLN A 213 -12.41 -9.11 -7.85
C GLN A 213 -12.24 -8.23 -9.10
N GLU A 214 -12.79 -8.69 -10.22
CA GLU A 214 -12.82 -7.88 -11.42
C GLU A 214 -13.60 -6.58 -11.18
N GLY A 215 -12.98 -5.46 -11.56
CA GLY A 215 -13.54 -4.12 -11.33
C GLY A 215 -13.17 -3.48 -9.99
N ASP A 216 -12.47 -4.17 -9.10
CA ASP A 216 -11.89 -3.53 -7.91
C ASP A 216 -10.85 -2.48 -8.30
N VAL A 217 -10.79 -1.39 -7.54
CA VAL A 217 -9.73 -0.40 -7.63
C VAL A 217 -9.00 -0.35 -6.29
N VAL A 218 -7.71 -0.68 -6.29
CA VAL A 218 -6.85 -0.50 -5.12
C VAL A 218 -6.29 0.91 -5.15
N ALA A 219 -6.56 1.69 -4.11
CA ALA A 219 -6.07 3.08 -3.99
C ALA A 219 -5.12 3.21 -2.80
N VAL A 220 -3.97 3.84 -3.03
CA VAL A 220 -3.00 4.21 -1.98
C VAL A 220 -2.83 5.72 -2.04
N PHE A 221 -3.02 6.43 -0.93
CA PHE A 221 -3.00 7.89 -0.94
C PHE A 221 -2.39 8.50 0.33
N SER A 222 -1.65 9.60 0.14
CA SER A 222 -0.94 10.29 1.21
C SER A 222 -1.89 11.09 2.11
N ASN A 223 -1.37 11.58 3.23
CA ASN A 223 -2.12 12.36 4.20
C ASN A 223 -2.74 13.62 3.59
N GLY A 224 -2.02 14.34 2.74
CA GLY A 224 -2.54 15.56 2.10
C GLY A 224 -3.77 15.32 1.21
N MET A 225 -3.90 14.12 0.63
CA MET A 225 -5.13 13.72 -0.06
C MET A 225 -6.30 13.61 0.93
N GLN A 226 -6.10 12.94 2.08
CA GLN A 226 -7.13 12.75 3.11
C GLN A 226 -7.59 14.06 3.76
N GLU A 227 -6.67 15.00 3.96
CA GLU A 227 -6.98 16.30 4.55
C GLU A 227 -7.77 17.20 3.58
N SER A 228 -7.56 17.02 2.29
CA SER A 228 -8.13 17.89 1.25
C SER A 228 -9.43 17.36 0.67
N VAL A 229 -9.61 16.04 0.55
CA VAL A 229 -10.73 15.41 -0.16
C VAL A 229 -11.47 14.47 0.78
N THR A 230 -12.78 14.61 0.84
CA THR A 230 -13.62 13.75 1.65
C THR A 230 -13.71 12.34 1.05
N TRP A 231 -13.98 11.37 1.90
CA TRP A 231 -14.15 9.98 1.49
C TRP A 231 -15.21 9.83 0.38
N LYS A 232 -16.34 10.54 0.55
CA LYS A 232 -17.42 10.54 -0.44
C LYS A 232 -17.01 11.14 -1.80
N GLU A 233 -16.23 12.21 -1.82
CA GLU A 233 -15.73 12.78 -3.06
C GLU A 233 -14.78 11.82 -3.80
N MET A 234 -13.98 11.05 -3.04
CA MET A 234 -13.12 10.00 -3.61
C MET A 234 -13.97 8.87 -4.22
N GLU A 235 -14.99 8.37 -3.52
CA GLU A 235 -15.95 7.37 -4.03
C GLU A 235 -16.62 7.86 -5.32
N ASP A 236 -17.17 9.06 -5.32
CA ASP A 236 -17.84 9.64 -6.49
C ASP A 236 -16.90 9.80 -7.69
N CYS A 237 -15.60 10.02 -7.43
CA CYS A 237 -14.58 10.10 -8.48
C CYS A 237 -14.30 8.70 -9.06
N LEU A 238 -14.11 7.69 -8.22
CA LEU A 238 -13.78 6.31 -8.62
C LEU A 238 -14.97 5.62 -9.31
N ALA A 239 -16.21 5.91 -8.89
CA ALA A 239 -17.43 5.37 -9.49
C ALA A 239 -17.60 5.70 -10.99
N ARG A 240 -16.88 6.71 -11.50
CA ARG A 240 -16.94 7.11 -12.92
C ARG A 240 -16.29 6.11 -13.89
N LYS A 241 -15.68 5.04 -13.40
CA LYS A 241 -15.09 3.91 -14.17
C LYS A 241 -14.18 4.37 -15.34
N LYS A 242 -13.32 5.32 -15.07
CA LYS A 242 -12.30 5.79 -16.02
C LYS A 242 -11.04 4.93 -15.91
N SER A 243 -10.07 5.16 -16.82
CA SER A 243 -8.75 4.53 -16.69
C SER A 243 -8.07 4.93 -15.37
N CYS A 244 -7.22 4.05 -14.80
CA CYS A 244 -6.53 4.31 -13.54
C CYS A 244 -5.73 5.62 -13.58
N LYS A 245 -5.07 5.93 -14.69
CA LYS A 245 -4.36 7.21 -14.89
C LYS A 245 -5.31 8.41 -14.78
N ARG A 246 -6.51 8.30 -15.37
CA ARG A 246 -7.48 9.39 -15.33
C ARG A 246 -8.12 9.52 -13.95
N MET A 247 -8.41 8.42 -13.25
CA MET A 247 -8.92 8.46 -11.89
C MET A 247 -7.91 9.11 -10.94
N ALA A 248 -6.63 8.73 -11.01
CA ALA A 248 -5.57 9.34 -10.21
C ALA A 248 -5.43 10.84 -10.49
N PHE A 249 -5.49 11.25 -11.75
CA PHE A 249 -5.49 12.67 -12.12
C PHE A 249 -6.71 13.42 -11.57
N ASP A 250 -7.91 12.88 -11.76
CA ASP A 250 -9.14 13.52 -11.30
C ASP A 250 -9.16 13.66 -9.76
N LEU A 251 -8.65 12.67 -9.01
CA LEU A 251 -8.52 12.75 -7.55
C LEU A 251 -7.57 13.89 -7.11
N VAL A 252 -6.42 14.03 -7.77
CA VAL A 252 -5.47 15.12 -7.48
C VAL A 252 -6.06 16.48 -7.87
N GLU A 253 -6.83 16.55 -8.94
CA GLU A 253 -7.54 17.79 -9.32
C GLU A 253 -8.57 18.21 -8.29
N LEU A 254 -9.24 17.27 -7.59
CA LEU A 254 -10.10 17.61 -6.46
C LEU A 254 -9.31 18.34 -5.36
N VAL A 255 -8.09 17.90 -5.04
CA VAL A 255 -7.21 18.60 -4.10
C VAL A 255 -6.91 20.02 -4.60
N ASN A 256 -6.51 20.16 -5.86
CA ASN A 256 -6.13 21.46 -6.45
C ASN A 256 -7.28 22.46 -6.43
N GLN A 257 -8.52 22.01 -6.56
CA GLN A 257 -9.73 22.86 -6.54
C GLN A 257 -10.14 23.35 -5.14
N LYS A 258 -9.64 22.72 -4.07
CA LYS A 258 -9.95 23.17 -2.69
C LYS A 258 -9.27 24.52 -2.41
N LYS A 259 -9.92 25.32 -1.58
CA LYS A 259 -9.36 26.61 -1.10
C LYS A 259 -8.54 26.37 0.17
N GLY A 260 -7.59 27.26 0.41
CA GLY A 260 -6.73 27.22 1.60
C GLY A 260 -5.38 26.56 1.38
N ASP A 261 -4.64 26.42 2.47
CA ASP A 261 -3.31 25.79 2.47
C ASP A 261 -3.46 24.28 2.29
N LYS A 262 -2.61 23.70 1.45
CA LYS A 262 -2.66 22.29 1.06
C LYS A 262 -1.30 21.65 1.19
N ASP A 263 -1.26 20.45 1.74
CA ASP A 263 -0.05 19.66 1.78
C ASP A 263 0.23 18.97 0.43
N ASN A 264 1.39 18.34 0.31
CA ASN A 264 1.67 17.44 -0.79
C ASN A 264 0.59 16.36 -0.81
N ALA A 265 0.02 16.07 -1.95
CA ALA A 265 -0.98 15.04 -2.10
C ALA A 265 -0.64 14.11 -3.26
N SER A 266 -0.68 12.81 -2.99
CA SER A 266 -0.31 11.78 -3.94
C SER A 266 -1.26 10.61 -3.86
N VAL A 267 -1.52 9.97 -5.02
CA VAL A 267 -2.35 8.77 -5.15
C VAL A 267 -1.77 7.82 -6.18
N ILE A 268 -1.87 6.55 -5.90
CA ILE A 268 -1.62 5.43 -6.81
C ILE A 268 -2.91 4.67 -6.95
#